data_53a864bb8e86934b8bb7e2886553e71b
#
_entry.id   53a864bb8e86934b8bb7e2886553e71b
#
_cell.length_a   1.000
_cell.length_b   1.000
_cell.length_c   1.000
_cell.angle_alpha   90.00
_cell.angle_beta   90.00
_cell.angle_gamma   90.00
#
_symmetry.space_group_name_H-M   'P 1'
#
loop_
_entity.id
_entity.type
_entity.pdbx_description
1 polymer ?
#
loop_
_entity_poly.entity_id
_entity_poly.type
_entity_poly.pdbx_seq_one_letter_code
_entity_poly.pdbx_strand_id
1 'polypeptide(L)'
;MLAAQTKPTLRDCEVSSLRVTSDFRLALRFRDGLVAELDFREDVAEDHGPMAEPLRDPAYFALVRIDDGALTWPNGYDIDPVTLHGWAEQGFVS
;
A
#
# COMPACT_ATOMS: atom_id res chain seq x y z
N MET A 1 -1.96 32.99 2.66
CA MET A 1 -1.91 32.25 2.79
C MET A 1 -1.89 31.47 2.33
N LEU A 2 -1.65 31.07 2.03
CA LEU A 2 -1.58 30.21 1.57
C LEU A 2 -1.77 29.27 1.66
N ALA A 3 -1.54 29.38 1.74
CA ALA A 3 -1.79 28.35 1.86
C ALA A 3 -2.13 27.35 1.42
N ALA A 4 -2.66 27.16 1.11
CA ALA A 4 -3.09 26.09 0.66
C ALA A 4 -2.14 25.14 0.24
N GLN A 5 -1.66 24.46 0.99
CA GLN A 5 -0.89 23.44 0.70
C GLN A 5 -1.59 22.34 0.20
N THR A 6 -1.41 21.98 -0.93
CA THR A 6 -2.20 20.97 -1.56
C THR A 6 -1.51 19.65 -1.64
N LYS A 7 -0.19 19.59 -1.48
CA LYS A 7 0.51 18.33 -1.60
C LYS A 7 0.76 17.73 -0.23
N PRO A 8 0.46 16.43 0.00
CA PRO A 8 0.78 15.79 1.25
C PRO A 8 2.30 15.69 1.42
N THR A 9 2.77 15.72 2.64
CA THR A 9 4.17 15.46 2.93
C THR A 9 4.40 13.96 2.88
N LEU A 10 5.67 13.53 2.89
CA LEU A 10 5.98 12.13 2.97
C LEU A 10 5.33 11.49 4.18
N ARG A 11 5.29 12.21 5.30
CA ARG A 11 4.72 11.69 6.52
C ARG A 11 3.23 11.48 6.39
N ASP A 12 2.52 12.38 5.70
CA ASP A 12 1.09 12.27 5.48
C ASP A 12 0.74 11.07 4.62
N CYS A 13 1.67 10.60 3.79
CA CYS A 13 1.46 9.44 2.93
C CYS A 13 1.65 8.12 3.66
N GLU A 14 2.11 8.14 4.91
CA GLU A 14 2.33 6.89 5.65
C GLU A 14 1.01 6.20 5.97
N VAL A 15 1.03 4.87 5.92
CA VAL A 15 -0.14 4.07 6.28
C VAL A 15 -0.26 4.04 7.79
N SER A 16 -1.44 4.35 8.31
CA SER A 16 -1.72 4.32 9.74
C SER A 16 -2.51 3.10 10.16
N SER A 17 -3.28 2.46 9.26
CA SER A 17 -3.94 1.21 9.57
C SER A 17 -4.15 0.39 8.31
N LEU A 18 -4.32 -0.91 8.49
CA LEU A 18 -4.34 -1.88 7.42
C LEU A 18 -5.23 -3.04 7.81
N ARG A 19 -6.05 -3.52 6.87
CA ARG A 19 -6.84 -4.74 7.07
C ARG A 19 -6.90 -5.51 5.75
N VAL A 20 -6.65 -6.80 5.81
CA VAL A 20 -6.79 -7.69 4.65
C VAL A 20 -8.27 -8.05 4.55
N THR A 21 -8.93 -7.66 3.46
CA THR A 21 -10.37 -7.86 3.32
C THR A 21 -10.72 -9.11 2.52
N SER A 22 -9.85 -9.52 1.62
CA SER A 22 -9.97 -10.79 0.89
C SER A 22 -8.64 -11.04 0.20
N ASP A 23 -8.57 -12.08 -0.65
CA ASP A 23 -7.33 -12.40 -1.36
C ASP A 23 -6.88 -11.17 -2.15
N PHE A 24 -5.65 -10.70 -1.88
CA PHE A 24 -5.03 -9.58 -2.56
C PHE A 24 -5.75 -8.24 -2.41
N ARG A 25 -6.70 -8.12 -1.48
CA ARG A 25 -7.40 -6.85 -1.26
C ARG A 25 -7.07 -6.32 0.14
N LEU A 26 -6.74 -5.04 0.19
CA LEU A 26 -6.37 -4.38 1.44
C LEU A 26 -7.20 -3.13 1.64
N ALA A 27 -7.73 -2.94 2.85
CA ALA A 27 -8.34 -1.69 3.26
C ALA A 27 -7.29 -0.90 4.02
N LEU A 28 -7.05 0.32 3.60
CA LEU A 28 -5.95 1.15 4.10
C LEU A 28 -6.47 2.50 4.58
N ARG A 29 -5.85 3.01 5.63
CA ARG A 29 -6.02 4.38 6.07
C ARG A 29 -4.64 5.00 6.17
N PHE A 30 -4.51 6.23 5.70
CA PHE A 30 -3.26 6.97 5.71
C PHE A 30 -3.30 8.03 6.80
N ARG A 31 -2.14 8.57 7.15
CA ARG A 31 -2.04 9.54 8.24
C ARG A 31 -2.83 10.82 7.97
N ASP A 32 -2.98 11.20 6.70
CA ASP A 32 -3.76 12.37 6.33
C ASP A 32 -5.27 12.11 6.32
N GLY A 33 -5.70 10.89 6.67
CA GLY A 33 -7.13 10.54 6.73
C GLY A 33 -7.67 9.90 5.46
N LEU A 34 -6.87 9.83 4.40
CA LEU A 34 -7.32 9.15 3.18
C LEU A 34 -7.57 7.69 3.47
N VAL A 35 -8.68 7.15 2.98
CA VAL A 35 -9.00 5.73 3.11
C VAL A 35 -9.26 5.17 1.73
N ALA A 36 -8.89 3.90 1.52
CA ALA A 36 -9.11 3.23 0.26
C ALA A 36 -9.08 1.73 0.45
N GLU A 37 -9.79 1.02 -0.40
CA GLU A 37 -9.65 -0.43 -0.50
C GLU A 37 -9.07 -0.71 -1.87
N LEU A 38 -7.93 -1.40 -1.93
CA LEU A 38 -7.20 -1.63 -3.17
C LEU A 38 -7.08 -3.12 -3.44
N ASP A 39 -7.21 -3.49 -4.71
CA ASP A 39 -7.04 -4.86 -5.16
C ASP A 39 -5.68 -4.97 -5.85
N PHE A 40 -4.82 -5.83 -5.32
CA PHE A 40 -3.46 -6.01 -5.83
C PHE A 40 -3.32 -7.22 -6.75
N ARG A 41 -4.44 -7.86 -7.12
CA ARG A 41 -4.38 -9.11 -7.86
C ARG A 41 -3.62 -8.98 -9.17
N GLU A 42 -3.87 -7.91 -9.92
CA GLU A 42 -3.18 -7.71 -11.18
C GLU A 42 -1.72 -7.31 -10.95
N ASP A 43 -1.47 -6.52 -9.91
CA ASP A 43 -0.12 -6.08 -9.62
C ASP A 43 0.78 -7.25 -9.24
N VAL A 44 0.31 -8.18 -8.40
CA VAL A 44 1.15 -9.31 -7.99
C VAL A 44 1.38 -10.29 -9.13
N ALA A 45 0.55 -10.26 -10.16
CA ALA A 45 0.74 -11.12 -11.32
C ALA A 45 1.85 -10.61 -12.24
N GLU A 46 2.24 -9.35 -12.10
CA GLU A 46 3.33 -8.78 -12.90
C GLU A 46 4.68 -9.13 -12.29
N ASP A 47 5.71 -9.11 -13.12
CA ASP A 47 7.05 -9.45 -12.67
C ASP A 47 7.71 -8.22 -12.03
N HIS A 48 7.77 -8.22 -10.71
CA HIS A 48 8.45 -7.17 -9.94
C HIS A 48 9.74 -7.70 -9.30
N GLY A 49 10.29 -8.79 -9.85
CA GLY A 49 11.53 -9.37 -9.36
C GLY A 49 11.31 -10.48 -8.35
N PRO A 50 12.39 -11.17 -7.98
CA PRO A 50 12.26 -12.37 -7.13
C PRO A 50 11.74 -12.11 -5.74
N MET A 51 11.97 -10.93 -5.17
CA MET A 51 11.46 -10.65 -3.82
C MET A 51 9.94 -10.47 -3.82
N ALA A 52 9.34 -10.10 -4.95
CA ALA A 52 7.90 -9.93 -5.03
C ALA A 52 7.17 -11.23 -5.34
N GLU A 53 7.86 -12.26 -5.81
CA GLU A 53 7.22 -13.50 -6.20
C GLU A 53 6.40 -14.15 -5.10
N PRO A 54 6.87 -14.22 -3.83
CA PRO A 54 6.05 -14.84 -2.78
C PRO A 54 4.70 -14.18 -2.57
N LEU A 55 4.56 -12.91 -2.96
CA LEU A 55 3.29 -12.19 -2.80
C LEU A 55 2.19 -12.75 -3.69
N ARG A 56 2.53 -13.57 -4.68
CA ARG A 56 1.55 -14.22 -5.55
C ARG A 56 0.74 -15.29 -4.82
N ASP A 57 1.24 -15.75 -3.67
CA ASP A 57 0.50 -16.65 -2.80
C ASP A 57 -0.38 -15.82 -1.90
N PRO A 58 -1.71 -15.98 -1.94
CA PRO A 58 -2.59 -15.13 -1.12
C PRO A 58 -2.32 -15.26 0.38
N ALA A 59 -1.87 -16.42 0.84
CA ALA A 59 -1.53 -16.60 2.26
C ALA A 59 -0.32 -15.76 2.63
N TYR A 60 0.68 -15.70 1.75
CA TYR A 60 1.87 -14.88 2.00
C TYR A 60 1.53 -13.40 1.89
N PHE A 61 0.73 -13.03 0.88
CA PHE A 61 0.30 -11.64 0.72
C PHE A 61 -0.38 -11.13 1.99
N ALA A 62 -1.17 -11.99 2.62
CA ALA A 62 -1.91 -11.63 3.83
C ALA A 62 -1.01 -11.40 5.05
N LEU A 63 0.28 -11.74 4.97
CA LEU A 63 1.23 -11.49 6.05
C LEU A 63 1.77 -10.05 6.03
N VAL A 64 1.23 -9.20 5.18
CA VAL A 64 1.62 -7.80 5.09
C VAL A 64 1.46 -7.11 6.44
N ARG A 65 2.38 -6.19 6.74
CA ARG A 65 2.31 -5.38 7.96
C ARG A 65 2.74 -3.96 7.62
N ILE A 66 2.49 -3.06 8.56
CA ILE A 66 2.96 -1.68 8.45
C ILE A 66 4.31 -1.61 9.18
N ASP A 67 5.33 -1.14 8.46
CA ASP A 67 6.63 -0.92 9.05
C ASP A 67 7.09 0.47 8.63
N ASP A 68 7.18 1.36 9.58
CA ASP A 68 7.59 2.75 9.36
C ASP A 68 6.71 3.41 8.29
N GLY A 69 5.41 3.14 8.36
CA GLY A 69 4.43 3.73 7.44
C GLY A 69 4.32 3.05 6.08
N ALA A 70 5.10 2.03 5.81
CA ALA A 70 5.10 1.33 4.52
C ALA A 70 4.53 -0.07 4.67
N LEU A 71 3.85 -0.54 3.63
CA LEU A 71 3.45 -1.95 3.58
C LEU A 71 4.70 -2.80 3.40
N THR A 72 4.90 -3.77 4.28
CA THR A 72 6.10 -4.58 4.29
C THR A 72 5.74 -6.05 4.51
N TRP A 73 6.45 -6.94 3.83
CA TRP A 73 6.25 -8.38 3.94
C TRP A 73 7.42 -9.02 4.68
N PRO A 74 7.27 -10.26 5.16
CA PRO A 74 8.31 -10.88 6.00
C PRO A 74 9.69 -10.97 5.36
N ASN A 75 9.76 -11.06 4.02
CA ASN A 75 11.05 -11.13 3.33
C ASN A 75 11.70 -9.78 3.11
N GLY A 76 11.07 -8.68 3.61
CA GLY A 76 11.62 -7.34 3.44
C GLY A 76 11.12 -6.59 2.23
N TYR A 77 10.33 -7.23 1.36
CA TYR A 77 9.73 -6.51 0.24
C TYR A 77 8.76 -5.47 0.79
N ASP A 78 8.79 -4.26 0.24
CA ASP A 78 7.90 -3.21 0.72
C ASP A 78 7.37 -2.39 -0.45
N ILE A 79 6.32 -1.62 -0.19
CA ILE A 79 5.77 -0.68 -1.16
C ILE A 79 5.92 0.71 -0.56
N ASP A 80 6.55 1.59 -1.32
CA ASP A 80 6.81 2.97 -0.92
C ASP A 80 5.49 3.68 -0.58
N PRO A 81 5.41 4.36 0.57
CA PRO A 81 4.16 5.03 0.97
C PRO A 81 3.67 6.06 -0.02
N VAL A 82 4.55 6.80 -0.68
CA VAL A 82 4.13 7.82 -1.64
C VAL A 82 3.47 7.18 -2.85
N THR A 83 4.04 6.08 -3.34
CA THR A 83 3.45 5.33 -4.45
C THR A 83 2.08 4.77 -4.05
N LEU A 84 2.01 4.17 -2.86
CA LEU A 84 0.77 3.57 -2.38
C LEU A 84 -0.31 4.63 -2.19
N HIS A 85 0.06 5.78 -1.62
CA HIS A 85 -0.89 6.89 -1.43
C HIS A 85 -1.43 7.36 -2.78
N GLY A 86 -0.58 7.44 -3.80
CA GLY A 86 -1.00 7.79 -5.15
C GLY A 86 -2.02 6.81 -5.71
N TRP A 87 -1.81 5.51 -5.49
CA TRP A 87 -2.78 4.50 -5.90
C TRP A 87 -4.10 4.67 -5.16
N ALA A 88 -4.04 4.98 -3.87
CA ALA A 88 -5.24 5.19 -3.07
C ALA A 88 -6.03 6.40 -3.55
N GLU A 89 -5.34 7.46 -3.95
CA GLU A 89 -6.00 8.65 -4.48
C GLU A 89 -6.72 8.37 -5.79
N GLN A 90 -6.13 7.57 -6.65
CA GLN A 90 -6.76 7.25 -7.92
C GLN A 90 -7.77 6.10 -7.81
N GLY A 91 -7.68 5.30 -6.76
CA GLY A 91 -8.64 4.23 -6.49
C GLY A 91 -8.26 2.87 -7.04
N PHE A 92 -7.08 2.72 -7.63
CA PHE A 92 -6.63 1.42 -8.16
C PHE A 92 -5.10 1.38 -8.20
N VAL A 93 -4.57 0.15 -8.21
CA VAL A 93 -3.14 -0.10 -8.27
C VAL A 93 -2.71 -0.13 -9.72
N SER A 94 -1.71 0.69 -10.04
CA SER A 94 -1.29 0.70 -11.43
C SER A 94 0.13 1.27 -11.58
#